data_fd16bcff0c0ff4dd3977f7f7f7892f53
#
_entry.id   fd16bcff0c0ff4dd3977f7f7f7892f53
#
_cell.length_a   1.000
_cell.length_b   1.000
_cell.length_c   1.000
_cell.angle_alpha   90.00
_cell.angle_beta   90.00
_cell.angle_gamma   90.00
#
_symmetry.space_group_name_H-M   'P 1'
#
loop_
_entity.id
_entity.type
_entity.pdbx_description
1 polymer ?
#
loop_
_entity_poly.entity_id
_entity_poly.type
_entity_poly.pdbx_seq_one_letter_code
_entity_poly.pdbx_strand_id
1 'polypeptide(L)'
;MKKNIKNSIFAGECMVEVSGNTDNLYKNQIKMNLNFGGDTFNAAVYFSRLTNKLFNTFYFTGLGKDHLSEMMIERFKYENLKTDLIQRIKGKYPGLYSIQTDKKGNRSFSYWRNESAAKEMMKKCNLDNLEKFISNTELFYYTGISLGILKPKDQNKLIELSKKSKLTAFDFNYRNSFHGNKIKSQSL
;
A
#
# COMPACT_ATOMS: atom_id res chain seq x y z
N MET A 1 2.24 33.82 -11.07
CA MET A 1 3.27 32.77 -11.15
C MET A 1 2.58 31.39 -11.12
N LYS A 2 2.73 30.54 -12.14
CA LYS A 2 2.24 29.15 -12.11
C LYS A 2 3.03 28.42 -11.01
N LYS A 3 2.36 27.96 -9.92
CA LYS A 3 2.99 27.11 -8.91
C LYS A 3 3.47 25.84 -9.62
N ASN A 4 4.77 25.57 -9.53
CA ASN A 4 5.33 24.33 -10.07
C ASN A 4 4.85 23.18 -9.16
N ILE A 5 3.88 22.37 -9.64
CA ILE A 5 3.31 21.26 -8.88
C ILE A 5 4.37 20.15 -8.85
N LYS A 6 4.74 19.72 -7.65
CA LYS A 6 5.72 18.66 -7.42
C LYS A 6 5.07 17.27 -7.49
N ASN A 7 5.85 16.23 -7.67
CA ASN A 7 5.37 14.86 -7.62
C ASN A 7 5.85 14.17 -6.33
N SER A 8 4.98 13.33 -5.76
CA SER A 8 5.32 12.40 -4.69
C SER A 8 4.82 10.99 -5.02
N ILE A 9 5.54 9.98 -4.59
CA ILE A 9 5.19 8.56 -4.78
C ILE A 9 5.11 7.89 -3.42
N PHE A 10 4.02 7.15 -3.18
CA PHE A 10 3.84 6.29 -2.02
C PHE A 10 3.73 4.85 -2.53
N ALA A 11 4.70 4.00 -2.14
CA ALA A 11 4.82 2.64 -2.65
C ALA A 11 4.50 1.60 -1.59
N GLY A 12 3.52 0.72 -1.85
CA GLY A 12 3.17 -0.36 -0.92
C GLY A 12 1.82 -1.00 -1.21
N GLU A 13 1.24 -1.65 -0.21
CA GLU A 13 -0.02 -2.36 -0.34
C GLU A 13 -1.17 -1.61 0.31
N CYS A 14 -2.28 -1.50 -0.42
CA CYS A 14 -3.59 -1.22 0.12
C CYS A 14 -4.41 -2.51 0.08
N MET A 15 -5.13 -2.79 1.15
CA MET A 15 -5.92 -4.01 1.33
C MET A 15 -7.39 -3.67 1.54
N VAL A 16 -8.24 -4.64 1.26
CA VAL A 16 -9.64 -4.61 1.69
C VAL A 16 -9.68 -4.82 3.19
N GLU A 17 -10.33 -3.90 3.90
CA GLU A 17 -10.60 -3.98 5.33
C GLU A 17 -12.05 -4.43 5.54
N VAL A 18 -12.23 -5.50 6.29
CA VAL A 18 -13.55 -5.97 6.71
C VAL A 18 -13.65 -5.83 8.22
N SER A 19 -14.64 -5.08 8.68
CA SER A 19 -14.89 -4.89 10.11
C SER A 19 -16.38 -4.99 10.41
N GLY A 20 -16.72 -5.40 11.61
CA GLY A 20 -18.12 -5.49 12.02
C GLY A 20 -18.29 -6.17 13.37
N ASN A 21 -19.51 -6.08 13.89
CA ASN A 21 -19.87 -6.75 15.13
C ASN A 21 -20.44 -8.13 14.80
N THR A 22 -19.83 -9.16 15.39
CA THR A 22 -20.24 -10.58 15.23
C THR A 22 -21.27 -11.04 16.26
N ASP A 23 -21.84 -10.14 17.08
CA ASP A 23 -22.78 -10.48 18.17
C ASP A 23 -24.09 -11.12 17.68
N ASN A 24 -24.33 -11.16 16.38
CA ASN A 24 -25.53 -11.72 15.76
C ASN A 24 -25.25 -12.87 14.81
N LEU A 25 -24.42 -13.83 15.22
CA LEU A 25 -24.03 -15.02 14.42
C LEU A 25 -25.22 -15.89 13.96
N TYR A 26 -26.39 -15.76 14.62
CA TYR A 26 -27.59 -16.54 14.32
C TYR A 26 -28.57 -15.87 13.35
N LYS A 27 -28.23 -14.69 12.81
CA LYS A 27 -29.04 -14.06 11.76
C LYS A 27 -28.67 -14.62 10.39
N ASN A 28 -29.68 -14.69 9.51
CA ASN A 28 -29.48 -15.14 8.11
C ASN A 28 -28.49 -14.29 7.33
N GLN A 29 -28.18 -13.08 7.81
CA GLN A 29 -27.21 -12.16 7.21
C GLN A 29 -26.40 -11.45 8.30
N ILE A 30 -25.08 -11.48 8.15
CA ILE A 30 -24.15 -10.70 8.97
C ILE A 30 -23.75 -9.47 8.17
N LYS A 31 -24.02 -8.28 8.70
CA LYS A 31 -23.58 -7.03 8.10
C LYS A 31 -22.15 -6.72 8.53
N MET A 32 -21.28 -6.55 7.55
CA MET A 32 -19.89 -6.15 7.76
C MET A 32 -19.65 -4.81 7.04
N ASN A 33 -18.80 -3.98 7.62
CA ASN A 33 -18.31 -2.79 6.96
C ASN A 33 -17.12 -3.18 6.07
N LEU A 34 -17.13 -2.69 4.84
CA LEU A 34 -16.02 -2.84 3.91
C LEU A 34 -15.36 -1.48 3.72
N ASN A 35 -14.04 -1.43 3.90
CA ASN A 35 -13.23 -0.24 3.72
C ASN A 35 -11.90 -0.63 3.07
N PHE A 36 -11.00 0.34 2.86
CA PHE A 36 -9.67 0.11 2.34
C PHE A 36 -8.64 0.72 3.29
N GLY A 37 -7.56 -0.02 3.56
CA GLY A 37 -6.54 0.39 4.50
C GLY A 37 -5.18 -0.20 4.16
N GLY A 38 -4.15 0.42 4.71
CA GLY A 38 -2.74 0.04 4.55
C GLY A 38 -1.88 1.20 5.03
N ASP A 39 -0.70 0.92 5.54
CA ASP A 39 0.20 1.94 6.09
C ASP A 39 0.56 3.01 5.06
N THR A 40 1.03 2.58 3.89
CA THR A 40 1.41 3.49 2.81
C THR A 40 0.22 4.19 2.17
N PHE A 41 -0.94 3.52 2.08
CA PHE A 41 -2.17 4.13 1.58
C PHE A 41 -2.65 5.24 2.53
N ASN A 42 -2.70 4.97 3.83
CA ASN A 42 -3.08 5.96 4.83
C ASN A 42 -2.14 7.16 4.80
N ALA A 43 -0.82 6.92 4.72
CA ALA A 43 0.18 7.99 4.59
C ALA A 43 -0.05 8.82 3.31
N ALA A 44 -0.31 8.18 2.16
CA ALA A 44 -0.59 8.86 0.89
C ALA A 44 -1.84 9.75 0.97
N VAL A 45 -2.92 9.23 1.58
CA VAL A 45 -4.18 9.97 1.75
C VAL A 45 -3.96 11.23 2.59
N TYR A 46 -3.35 11.08 3.77
CA TYR A 46 -3.09 12.24 4.64
C TYR A 46 -2.12 13.23 4.00
N PHE A 47 -1.07 12.75 3.33
CA PHE A 47 -0.15 13.62 2.60
C PHE A 47 -0.87 14.39 1.49
N SER A 48 -1.70 13.71 0.69
CA SER A 48 -2.50 14.35 -0.37
C SER A 48 -3.42 15.45 0.19
N ARG A 49 -4.13 15.16 1.28
CA ARG A 49 -5.04 16.11 1.94
C ARG A 49 -4.31 17.33 2.49
N LEU A 50 -3.14 17.13 3.12
CA LEU A 50 -2.36 18.20 3.75
C LEU A 50 -1.61 19.07 2.74
N THR A 51 -1.16 18.48 1.62
CA THR A 51 -0.33 19.19 0.63
C THR A 51 -1.12 19.73 -0.55
N ASN A 52 -2.43 19.60 -0.56
CA ASN A 52 -3.40 20.00 -1.59
C ASN A 52 -2.86 21.02 -2.60
N LYS A 53 -2.89 20.71 -3.90
CA LYS A 53 -2.42 21.56 -5.02
C LYS A 53 -0.90 21.88 -5.06
N LEU A 54 -0.12 21.42 -4.07
CA LEU A 54 1.34 21.51 -4.10
C LEU A 54 1.98 20.26 -4.69
N PHE A 55 1.32 19.10 -4.52
CA PHE A 55 1.81 17.84 -5.01
C PHE A 55 0.76 17.08 -5.83
N ASN A 56 1.23 16.40 -6.89
CA ASN A 56 0.56 15.24 -7.45
C ASN A 56 1.06 14.02 -6.67
N THR A 57 0.19 13.40 -5.90
CA THR A 57 0.52 12.23 -5.07
C THR A 57 0.17 10.96 -5.83
N PHE A 58 1.16 10.20 -6.25
CA PHE A 58 1.01 8.93 -6.96
C PHE A 58 1.03 7.76 -5.98
N TYR A 59 0.14 6.80 -6.20
CA TYR A 59 0.18 5.55 -5.44
C TYR A 59 0.74 4.42 -6.31
N PHE A 60 1.85 3.82 -5.87
CA PHE A 60 2.54 2.75 -6.58
C PHE A 60 2.25 1.42 -5.90
N THR A 61 1.44 0.58 -6.55
CA THR A 61 0.98 -0.71 -6.03
C THR A 61 0.61 -1.66 -7.17
N GLY A 62 0.30 -2.92 -6.82
CA GLY A 62 -0.34 -3.88 -7.72
C GLY A 62 -1.79 -4.11 -7.31
N LEU A 63 -2.71 -4.05 -8.28
CA LEU A 63 -4.11 -4.41 -8.13
C LEU A 63 -4.54 -5.41 -9.20
N GLY A 64 -5.60 -6.17 -8.94
CA GLY A 64 -6.22 -7.04 -9.90
C GLY A 64 -7.05 -6.29 -10.96
N LYS A 65 -7.94 -7.04 -11.63
CA LYS A 65 -8.96 -6.51 -12.56
C LYS A 65 -10.37 -6.89 -12.09
N ASP A 66 -10.49 -7.22 -10.82
CA ASP A 66 -11.73 -7.59 -10.16
C ASP A 66 -12.47 -6.36 -9.62
N HIS A 67 -13.71 -6.57 -9.19
CA HIS A 67 -14.58 -5.52 -8.71
C HIS A 67 -13.99 -4.74 -7.49
N LEU A 68 -13.38 -5.44 -6.53
CA LEU A 68 -12.77 -4.79 -5.37
C LEU A 68 -11.56 -3.93 -5.77
N SER A 69 -10.77 -4.39 -6.73
CA SER A 69 -9.67 -3.60 -7.30
C SER A 69 -10.16 -2.32 -7.98
N GLU A 70 -11.29 -2.37 -8.70
CA GLU A 70 -11.88 -1.17 -9.30
C GLU A 70 -12.41 -0.21 -8.23
N MET A 71 -13.09 -0.71 -7.20
CA MET A 71 -13.54 0.12 -6.07
C MET A 71 -12.36 0.82 -5.37
N MET A 72 -11.21 0.13 -5.22
CA MET A 72 -10.00 0.73 -4.66
C MET A 72 -9.47 1.87 -5.53
N ILE A 73 -9.46 1.69 -6.85
CA ILE A 73 -9.04 2.75 -7.79
C ILE A 73 -9.94 3.96 -7.66
N GLU A 74 -11.25 3.77 -7.60
CA GLU A 74 -12.19 4.88 -7.40
C GLU A 74 -11.97 5.57 -6.03
N ARG A 75 -11.68 4.80 -4.97
CA ARG A 75 -11.31 5.36 -3.67
C ARG A 75 -10.03 6.19 -3.76
N PHE A 76 -9.01 5.72 -4.47
CA PHE A 76 -7.76 6.47 -4.66
C PHE A 76 -8.01 7.80 -5.38
N LYS A 77 -8.79 7.79 -6.44
CA LYS A 77 -9.19 9.01 -7.16
C LYS A 77 -9.96 9.98 -6.25
N TYR A 78 -10.90 9.47 -5.44
CA TYR A 78 -11.66 10.27 -4.48
C TYR A 78 -10.74 10.98 -3.47
N GLU A 79 -9.64 10.32 -3.06
CA GLU A 79 -8.61 10.89 -2.19
C GLU A 79 -7.57 11.75 -2.95
N ASN A 80 -7.83 12.08 -4.22
CA ASN A 80 -6.92 12.82 -5.13
C ASN A 80 -5.57 12.13 -5.34
N LEU A 81 -5.48 10.82 -5.19
CA LEU A 81 -4.28 10.05 -5.54
C LEU A 81 -4.27 9.75 -7.04
N LYS A 82 -3.11 9.93 -7.67
CA LYS A 82 -2.85 9.57 -9.06
C LYS A 82 -2.65 8.06 -9.16
N THR A 83 -3.33 7.45 -10.14
CA THR A 83 -3.41 5.98 -10.31
C THR A 83 -2.55 5.45 -11.46
N ASP A 84 -1.79 6.31 -12.12
CA ASP A 84 -0.99 5.99 -13.31
C ASP A 84 0.13 4.98 -13.04
N LEU A 85 0.57 4.85 -11.78
CA LEU A 85 1.61 3.90 -11.38
C LEU A 85 1.05 2.57 -10.87
N ILE A 86 -0.28 2.37 -10.88
CA ILE A 86 -0.89 1.11 -10.46
C ILE A 86 -0.65 0.03 -11.51
N GLN A 87 -0.05 -1.08 -11.09
CA GLN A 87 0.16 -2.25 -11.93
C GLN A 87 -1.06 -3.16 -11.91
N ARG A 88 -1.65 -3.42 -13.08
CA ARG A 88 -2.85 -4.27 -13.21
C ARG A 88 -2.43 -5.72 -13.44
N ILE A 89 -2.59 -6.57 -12.43
CA ILE A 89 -2.12 -7.96 -12.39
C ILE A 89 -3.28 -8.90 -12.66
N LYS A 90 -3.29 -9.53 -13.85
CA LYS A 90 -4.35 -10.48 -14.23
C LYS A 90 -4.33 -11.71 -13.31
N GLY A 91 -5.50 -12.12 -12.83
CA GLY A 91 -5.68 -13.31 -11.99
C GLY A 91 -5.20 -13.15 -10.54
N LYS A 92 -4.89 -11.92 -10.12
CA LYS A 92 -4.59 -11.59 -8.71
C LYS A 92 -5.64 -10.63 -8.17
N TYR A 93 -5.78 -10.63 -6.84
CA TYR A 93 -6.75 -9.86 -6.08
C TYR A 93 -6.03 -8.98 -5.05
N PRO A 94 -6.65 -7.92 -4.53
CA PRO A 94 -6.08 -7.19 -3.41
C PRO A 94 -5.99 -8.10 -2.17
N GLY A 95 -5.05 -7.83 -1.29
CA GLY A 95 -5.02 -8.43 0.03
C GLY A 95 -6.27 -8.04 0.82
N LEU A 96 -6.66 -8.88 1.78
CA LEU A 96 -7.78 -8.62 2.67
C LEU A 96 -7.33 -8.80 4.11
N TYR A 97 -7.87 -8.00 5.02
CA TYR A 97 -7.78 -8.26 6.45
C TYR A 97 -9.13 -7.99 7.14
N SER A 98 -9.36 -8.72 8.22
CA SER A 98 -10.50 -8.46 9.10
C SER A 98 -10.03 -7.88 10.43
N ILE A 99 -10.85 -6.99 10.98
CA ILE A 99 -10.69 -6.43 12.32
C ILE A 99 -11.80 -6.98 13.20
N GLN A 100 -11.41 -7.61 14.30
CA GLN A 100 -12.31 -7.99 15.38
C GLN A 100 -11.98 -7.15 16.59
N THR A 101 -12.98 -6.54 17.19
CA THR A 101 -12.83 -5.76 18.42
C THR A 101 -13.55 -6.50 19.54
N ASP A 102 -12.83 -6.82 20.62
CA ASP A 102 -13.42 -7.45 21.79
C ASP A 102 -14.23 -6.45 22.63
N LYS A 103 -14.92 -6.95 23.66
CA LYS A 103 -15.73 -6.13 24.58
C LYS A 103 -14.91 -5.10 25.38
N LYS A 104 -13.57 -5.25 25.42
CA LYS A 104 -12.65 -4.31 26.09
C LYS A 104 -12.06 -3.29 25.11
N GLY A 105 -12.41 -3.35 23.82
CA GLY A 105 -11.89 -2.48 22.77
C GLY A 105 -10.57 -2.94 22.17
N ASN A 106 -10.03 -4.10 22.54
CA ASN A 106 -8.81 -4.63 21.94
C ASN A 106 -9.09 -5.13 20.53
N ARG A 107 -8.19 -4.82 19.61
CA ARG A 107 -8.30 -5.20 18.20
C ARG A 107 -7.43 -6.40 17.89
N SER A 108 -7.98 -7.40 17.23
CA SER A 108 -7.26 -8.51 16.60
C SER A 108 -7.43 -8.44 15.09
N PHE A 109 -6.40 -8.89 14.37
CA PHE A 109 -6.33 -8.80 12.92
C PHE A 109 -6.08 -10.18 12.33
N SER A 110 -6.85 -10.54 11.30
CA SER A 110 -6.62 -11.73 10.48
C SER A 110 -6.37 -11.31 9.04
N TYR A 111 -5.35 -11.90 8.38
CA TYR A 111 -4.87 -11.46 7.08
C TYR A 111 -4.98 -12.56 6.02
N TRP A 112 -5.51 -12.21 4.85
CA TRP A 112 -5.51 -13.01 3.62
C TRP A 112 -4.79 -12.23 2.54
N ARG A 113 -3.45 -12.29 2.52
CA ARG A 113 -2.62 -11.47 1.62
C ARG A 113 -1.45 -12.24 0.98
N ASN A 114 -1.37 -13.56 1.18
CA ASN A 114 -0.23 -14.34 0.69
C ASN A 114 -0.07 -14.29 -0.82
N GLU A 115 -1.17 -14.17 -1.56
CA GLU A 115 -1.23 -14.10 -3.02
C GLU A 115 -1.72 -12.74 -3.53
N SER A 116 -1.58 -11.67 -2.74
CA SER A 116 -2.07 -10.34 -3.13
C SER A 116 -1.35 -9.79 -4.36
N ALA A 117 -2.09 -9.02 -5.16
CA ALA A 117 -1.58 -8.38 -6.36
C ALA A 117 -0.41 -7.42 -6.07
N ALA A 118 -0.41 -6.78 -4.90
CA ALA A 118 0.64 -5.85 -4.49
C ALA A 118 2.03 -6.50 -4.43
N LYS A 119 2.11 -7.80 -4.12
CA LYS A 119 3.38 -8.56 -4.12
C LYS A 119 4.03 -8.63 -5.51
N GLU A 120 3.27 -8.36 -6.55
CA GLU A 120 3.70 -8.40 -7.94
C GLU A 120 3.84 -7.01 -8.58
N MET A 121 3.76 -5.93 -7.79
CA MET A 121 3.78 -4.56 -8.30
C MET A 121 5.03 -4.23 -9.13
N MET A 122 6.15 -4.94 -8.91
CA MET A 122 7.40 -4.76 -9.65
C MET A 122 7.47 -5.56 -10.97
N LYS A 123 6.58 -6.56 -11.18
CA LYS A 123 6.71 -7.50 -12.31
C LYS A 123 6.40 -6.90 -13.68
N LYS A 124 5.46 -5.96 -13.76
CA LYS A 124 4.97 -5.39 -15.02
C LYS A 124 5.39 -3.94 -15.24
N CYS A 125 6.24 -3.41 -14.37
CA CYS A 125 6.76 -2.08 -14.55
C CYS A 125 7.72 -2.02 -15.75
N ASN A 126 7.51 -1.08 -16.65
CA ASN A 126 8.60 -0.62 -17.50
C ASN A 126 9.57 0.16 -16.59
N LEU A 127 10.66 -0.51 -16.21
CA LEU A 127 11.60 0.03 -15.21
C LEU A 127 12.26 1.33 -15.69
N ASP A 128 12.57 1.46 -16.97
CA ASP A 128 13.23 2.66 -17.53
C ASP A 128 12.30 3.88 -17.46
N ASN A 129 11.03 3.69 -17.81
CA ASN A 129 10.04 4.76 -17.71
C ASN A 129 9.76 5.14 -16.24
N LEU A 130 9.70 4.14 -15.36
CA LEU A 130 9.47 4.36 -13.93
C LEU A 130 10.69 5.08 -13.32
N GLU A 131 11.92 4.68 -13.62
CA GLU A 131 13.14 5.34 -13.16
C GLU A 131 13.18 6.81 -13.59
N LYS A 132 12.91 7.06 -14.89
CA LYS A 132 12.85 8.42 -15.43
C LYS A 132 11.77 9.27 -14.74
N PHE A 133 10.62 8.68 -14.41
CA PHE A 133 9.57 9.37 -13.68
C PHE A 133 10.00 9.67 -12.24
N ILE A 134 10.61 8.70 -11.54
CA ILE A 134 11.08 8.84 -10.16
C ILE A 134 12.18 9.90 -10.05
N SER A 135 13.10 9.99 -11.02
CA SER A 135 14.17 11.00 -11.04
C SER A 135 13.65 12.45 -11.07
N ASN A 136 12.41 12.64 -11.52
CA ASN A 136 11.72 13.94 -11.50
C ASN A 136 10.73 14.08 -10.33
N THR A 137 10.80 13.18 -9.34
CA THR A 137 9.91 13.14 -8.19
C THR A 137 10.58 13.76 -6.96
N GLU A 138 9.85 14.58 -6.23
CA GLU A 138 10.35 15.26 -5.04
C GLU A 138 10.48 14.31 -3.85
N LEU A 139 9.48 13.42 -3.64
CA LEU A 139 9.41 12.51 -2.52
C LEU A 139 9.04 11.09 -2.98
N PHE A 140 9.82 10.10 -2.55
CA PHE A 140 9.47 8.68 -2.62
C PHE A 140 9.36 8.11 -1.21
N TYR A 141 8.16 7.64 -0.84
CA TYR A 141 7.86 7.05 0.47
C TYR A 141 7.54 5.57 0.36
N TYR A 142 8.13 4.75 1.23
CA TYR A 142 7.81 3.34 1.39
C TYR A 142 8.14 2.87 2.81
N THR A 143 7.73 1.64 3.16
CA THR A 143 7.86 1.11 4.53
C THR A 143 8.54 -0.25 4.56
N GLY A 144 8.90 -0.70 5.76
CA GLY A 144 9.37 -2.07 5.96
C GLY A 144 8.34 -3.13 5.55
N ILE A 145 7.03 -2.81 5.65
CA ILE A 145 5.95 -3.69 5.13
C ILE A 145 5.99 -3.72 3.60
N SER A 146 6.20 -2.58 2.93
CA SER A 146 6.34 -2.53 1.47
C SER A 146 7.46 -3.44 0.98
N LEU A 147 8.58 -3.48 1.68
CA LEU A 147 9.67 -4.41 1.38
C LEU A 147 9.27 -5.85 1.73
N GLY A 148 8.68 -6.07 2.90
CA GLY A 148 8.36 -7.40 3.42
C GLY A 148 7.39 -8.21 2.55
N ILE A 149 6.56 -7.56 1.75
CA ILE A 149 5.65 -8.23 0.80
C ILE A 149 6.34 -8.64 -0.50
N LEU A 150 7.47 -8.04 -0.85
CA LEU A 150 8.19 -8.28 -2.11
C LEU A 150 9.20 -9.42 -1.99
N LYS A 151 9.50 -10.06 -3.12
CA LYS A 151 10.63 -10.98 -3.23
C LYS A 151 11.96 -10.24 -3.10
N PRO A 152 13.05 -10.88 -2.60
CA PRO A 152 14.34 -10.20 -2.38
C PRO A 152 14.85 -9.41 -3.59
N LYS A 153 14.71 -9.96 -4.81
CA LYS A 153 15.09 -9.27 -6.05
C LYS A 153 14.32 -7.97 -6.26
N ASP A 154 13.02 -7.98 -5.94
CA ASP A 154 12.12 -6.83 -6.14
C ASP A 154 12.27 -5.82 -5.00
N GLN A 155 12.65 -6.26 -3.78
CA GLN A 155 13.05 -5.38 -2.67
C GLN A 155 14.23 -4.49 -3.08
N ASN A 156 15.31 -5.11 -3.59
CA ASN A 156 16.50 -4.38 -4.05
C ASN A 156 16.16 -3.39 -5.15
N LYS A 157 15.32 -3.79 -6.13
CA LYS A 157 14.87 -2.87 -7.19
C LYS A 157 14.10 -1.67 -6.62
N LEU A 158 13.18 -1.89 -5.68
CA LEU A 158 12.41 -0.80 -5.07
C LEU A 158 13.33 0.18 -4.34
N ILE A 159 14.31 -0.34 -3.58
CA ILE A 159 15.32 0.47 -2.87
C ILE A 159 16.14 1.29 -3.87
N GLU A 160 16.67 0.67 -4.93
CA GLU A 160 17.49 1.39 -5.93
C GLU A 160 16.66 2.45 -6.67
N LEU A 161 15.41 2.16 -7.01
CA LEU A 161 14.51 3.14 -7.62
C LEU A 161 14.23 4.31 -6.68
N SER A 162 13.99 4.06 -5.40
CA SER A 162 13.69 5.11 -4.43
C SER A 162 14.81 6.14 -4.30
N LYS A 163 16.08 5.69 -4.41
CA LYS A 163 17.27 6.57 -4.36
C LYS A 163 17.36 7.55 -5.52
N LYS A 164 16.59 7.35 -6.60
CA LYS A 164 16.57 8.27 -7.75
C LYS A 164 15.72 9.52 -7.51
N SER A 165 14.81 9.48 -6.53
CA SER A 165 14.02 10.67 -6.13
C SER A 165 14.89 11.68 -5.38
N LYS A 166 14.44 12.93 -5.31
CA LYS A 166 15.17 13.98 -4.58
C LYS A 166 15.20 13.71 -3.07
N LEU A 167 14.12 13.16 -2.53
CA LEU A 167 14.01 12.76 -1.14
C LEU A 167 13.38 11.38 -1.05
N THR A 168 14.05 10.46 -0.34
CA THR A 168 13.49 9.16 0.04
C THR A 168 13.14 9.19 1.51
N ALA A 169 11.88 8.87 1.84
CA ALA A 169 11.44 8.67 3.21
C ALA A 169 11.09 7.19 3.42
N PHE A 170 11.66 6.60 4.45
CA PHE A 170 11.45 5.20 4.81
C PHE A 170 10.95 5.08 6.25
N ASP A 171 9.78 4.47 6.42
CA ASP A 171 9.25 4.10 7.72
C ASP A 171 9.57 2.62 7.99
N PHE A 172 10.32 2.34 9.03
CA PHE A 172 10.64 0.97 9.43
C PHE A 172 9.39 0.13 9.65
N ASN A 173 8.36 0.71 10.23
CA ASN A 173 7.08 0.07 10.54
C ASN A 173 7.26 -1.39 10.97
N TYR A 174 8.15 -1.58 11.96
CA TYR A 174 8.63 -2.90 12.36
C TYR A 174 7.49 -3.77 12.87
N ARG A 175 7.42 -4.98 12.35
CA ARG A 175 6.43 -6.00 12.75
C ARG A 175 7.13 -7.32 13.01
N ASN A 176 7.03 -7.84 14.23
CA ASN A 176 7.62 -9.13 14.61
C ASN A 176 7.24 -10.28 13.66
N SER A 177 6.00 -10.30 13.17
CA SER A 177 5.50 -11.29 12.22
C SER A 177 6.21 -11.27 10.86
N PHE A 178 6.77 -10.13 10.45
CA PHE A 178 7.49 -9.99 9.18
C PHE A 178 9.01 -10.04 9.34
N HIS A 179 9.55 -9.59 10.48
CA HIS A 179 10.97 -9.36 10.67
C HIS A 179 11.60 -10.23 11.76
N GLY A 180 10.78 -10.87 12.62
CA GLY A 180 11.22 -11.50 13.88
C GLY A 180 12.23 -12.64 13.74
N ASN A 181 12.32 -13.31 12.61
CA ASN A 181 13.24 -14.42 12.40
C ASN A 181 14.61 -14.01 11.82
N LYS A 182 14.75 -12.79 11.28
CA LYS A 182 16.00 -12.33 10.67
C LYS A 182 16.93 -11.62 11.66
N ILE A 183 16.40 -11.01 12.70
CA ILE A 183 17.21 -10.26 13.68
C ILE A 183 17.88 -11.21 14.67
N LYS A 184 17.29 -12.37 14.99
CA LYS A 184 17.91 -13.37 15.86
C LYS A 184 19.17 -14.04 15.27
N SER A 185 19.39 -13.98 13.99
CA SER A 185 20.57 -14.57 13.33
C SER A 185 21.77 -13.62 13.17
N GLN A 186 21.63 -12.35 13.55
CA GLN A 186 22.71 -11.37 13.48
C GLN A 186 23.27 -10.93 14.83
N SER A 187 22.77 -11.50 15.92
CA SER A 187 23.21 -11.22 17.31
C SER A 187 23.93 -12.42 17.94
N LEU A 188 24.69 -13.21 17.14
CA LEU A 188 25.64 -14.21 17.61
C LEU A 188 27.03 -13.91 17.04
#